data_17485f4c3296d5f45f8f8cd55b9d37e8
#
_entry.id   17485f4c3296d5f45f8f8cd55b9d37e8
#
_cell.length_a   1.000
_cell.length_b   1.000
_cell.length_c   1.000
_cell.angle_alpha   90.00
_cell.angle_beta   90.00
_cell.angle_gamma   90.00
#
_symmetry.space_group_name_H-M   'P 1'
#
loop_
_entity.id
_entity.type
_entity.pdbx_description
1 polymer ?
#
loop_
_entity_poly.entity_id
_entity_poly.type
_entity_poly.pdbx_seq_one_letter_code
_entity_poly.pdbx_strand_id
1 'polypeptide(L)'
;MNPKIGKNVNRQKLLEAMVYFSKKVKNPTKMMMYKLLAELDFRHFEETGMPVTNLEYVAWKRGPVPKGLHEEITEGEELILPKDFSDSLGCDKSEIETESGEKIRMFLFRHKRKPNLKVFSPRQQRILKEVAEIYKYATATEASKASHEPGKPWTKTIKKYGREGDVIDYIDQLTEKSPVSKQEATEMMEEAKAFLNNYQQ
;
A
#
# COMPACT_ATOMS: atom_id res chain seq x y z
N MET A 1 21.56 -5.69 -13.63
CA MET A 1 20.08 -5.78 -13.81
C MET A 1 19.59 -4.42 -14.31
N ASN A 2 18.83 -4.34 -15.39
CA ASN A 2 18.42 -3.07 -16.03
C ASN A 2 17.51 -2.26 -15.08
N PRO A 3 17.72 -0.96 -14.80
CA PRO A 3 16.92 -0.15 -13.86
C PRO A 3 15.44 -0.05 -14.29
N LYS A 4 15.15 -0.13 -15.57
CA LYS A 4 13.78 -0.32 -16.06
C LYS A 4 13.16 -1.64 -15.56
N ILE A 5 13.97 -2.65 -15.26
CA ILE A 5 13.51 -3.95 -14.74
C ILE A 5 13.07 -3.80 -13.28
N GLY A 6 13.84 -3.10 -12.42
CA GLY A 6 13.48 -2.91 -11.00
C GLY A 6 12.18 -2.12 -10.81
N LYS A 7 12.04 -0.99 -11.50
CA LYS A 7 10.77 -0.22 -11.51
C LYS A 7 9.61 -1.04 -12.09
N ASN A 8 9.87 -1.84 -13.12
CA ASN A 8 8.84 -2.68 -13.74
C ASN A 8 8.40 -3.83 -12.81
N VAL A 9 9.33 -4.44 -12.07
CA VAL A 9 9.00 -5.51 -11.11
C VAL A 9 8.14 -4.97 -9.95
N ASN A 10 8.50 -3.82 -9.35
CA ASN A 10 7.71 -3.21 -8.29
C ASN A 10 6.32 -2.77 -8.80
N ARG A 11 6.27 -2.19 -10.01
CA ARG A 11 5.02 -1.82 -10.68
C ARG A 11 4.13 -3.03 -10.93
N GLN A 12 4.73 -4.14 -11.37
CA GLN A 12 4.00 -5.39 -11.59
C GLN A 12 3.47 -5.97 -10.28
N LYS A 13 4.28 -5.99 -9.21
CA LYS A 13 3.82 -6.42 -7.88
C LYS A 13 2.69 -5.55 -7.34
N LEU A 14 2.78 -4.23 -7.50
CA LEU A 14 1.72 -3.30 -7.13
C LEU A 14 0.41 -3.66 -7.84
N LEU A 15 0.44 -3.79 -9.16
CA LEU A 15 -0.75 -4.15 -9.94
C LEU A 15 -1.33 -5.49 -9.50
N GLU A 16 -0.50 -6.52 -9.35
CA GLU A 16 -0.97 -7.86 -8.97
C GLU A 16 -1.51 -7.91 -7.53
N ALA A 17 -0.94 -7.11 -6.60
CA ALA A 17 -1.49 -6.95 -5.26
C ALA A 17 -2.87 -6.28 -5.30
N MET A 18 -3.04 -5.21 -6.08
CA MET A 18 -4.33 -4.54 -6.25
C MET A 18 -5.38 -5.46 -6.89
N VAL A 19 -5.01 -6.24 -7.92
CA VAL A 19 -5.88 -7.25 -8.53
C VAL A 19 -6.26 -8.34 -7.52
N TYR A 20 -5.31 -8.79 -6.70
CA TYR A 20 -5.57 -9.79 -5.66
C TYR A 20 -6.53 -9.27 -4.60
N PHE A 21 -6.27 -8.09 -4.05
CA PHE A 21 -7.12 -7.48 -3.03
C PHE A 21 -8.52 -7.14 -3.55
N SER A 22 -8.64 -6.62 -4.77
CA SER A 22 -9.96 -6.36 -5.38
C SER A 22 -10.78 -7.64 -5.62
N LYS A 23 -10.13 -8.80 -5.69
CA LYS A 23 -10.79 -10.10 -5.79
C LYS A 23 -11.19 -10.69 -4.43
N LYS A 24 -10.41 -10.43 -3.38
CA LYS A 24 -10.49 -11.13 -2.09
C LYS A 24 -11.22 -10.34 -1.00
N VAL A 25 -11.14 -9.02 -1.04
CA VAL A 25 -11.77 -8.13 -0.06
C VAL A 25 -13.14 -7.70 -0.58
N LYS A 26 -14.15 -7.71 0.30
CA LYS A 26 -15.54 -7.47 -0.09
C LYS A 26 -15.79 -6.05 -0.60
N ASN A 27 -15.20 -5.04 0.03
CA ASN A 27 -15.38 -3.63 -0.30
C ASN A 27 -14.02 -2.96 -0.56
N PRO A 28 -13.37 -3.24 -1.71
CA PRO A 28 -12.04 -2.72 -2.01
C PRO A 28 -12.12 -1.28 -2.52
N THR A 29 -12.59 -0.37 -1.66
CA THR A 29 -12.61 1.06 -1.96
C THR A 29 -11.20 1.62 -2.13
N LYS A 30 -11.06 2.81 -2.76
CA LYS A 30 -9.77 3.49 -2.90
C LYS A 30 -9.03 3.59 -1.55
N MET A 31 -9.75 4.00 -0.49
CA MET A 31 -9.14 4.12 0.84
C MET A 31 -8.78 2.76 1.44
N MET A 32 -9.62 1.73 1.27
CA MET A 32 -9.30 0.37 1.70
C MET A 32 -8.06 -0.14 0.97
N MET A 33 -7.97 0.04 -0.33
CA MET A 33 -6.80 -0.40 -1.13
C MET A 33 -5.49 0.19 -0.60
N TYR A 34 -5.48 1.48 -0.23
CA TYR A 34 -4.30 2.11 0.35
C TYR A 34 -3.86 1.46 1.68
N LYS A 35 -4.84 1.08 2.53
CA LYS A 35 -4.54 0.38 3.79
C LYS A 35 -4.02 -1.02 3.57
N LEU A 36 -4.58 -1.75 2.60
CA LEU A 36 -4.14 -3.10 2.24
C LEU A 36 -2.70 -3.10 1.69
N LEU A 37 -2.36 -2.13 0.84
CA LEU A 37 -1.02 -1.96 0.32
C LEU A 37 -0.03 -1.58 1.42
N ALA A 38 -0.40 -0.65 2.30
CA ALA A 38 0.44 -0.25 3.43
C ALA A 38 0.68 -1.43 4.39
N GLU A 39 -0.36 -2.19 4.73
CA GLU A 39 -0.23 -3.35 5.61
C GLU A 39 0.64 -4.46 4.98
N LEU A 40 0.51 -4.69 3.67
CA LEU A 40 1.36 -5.62 2.92
C LEU A 40 2.84 -5.21 3.00
N ASP A 41 3.13 -3.95 2.73
CA ASP A 41 4.49 -3.44 2.71
C ASP A 41 5.09 -3.39 4.11
N PHE A 42 4.37 -2.89 5.12
CA PHE A 42 4.87 -2.79 6.49
C PHE A 42 5.11 -4.16 7.13
N ARG A 43 4.20 -5.14 6.94
CA ARG A 43 4.42 -6.51 7.44
C ARG A 43 5.60 -7.19 6.78
N HIS A 44 5.74 -7.03 5.47
CA HIS A 44 6.89 -7.62 4.77
C HIS A 44 8.19 -6.94 5.20
N PHE A 45 8.16 -5.62 5.39
CA PHE A 45 9.30 -4.86 5.89
C PHE A 45 9.71 -5.32 7.30
N GLU A 46 8.76 -5.53 8.20
CA GLU A 46 9.01 -6.04 9.55
C GLU A 46 9.77 -7.37 9.55
N GLU A 47 9.47 -8.23 8.59
CA GLU A 47 10.12 -9.56 8.49
C GLU A 47 11.45 -9.55 7.71
N THR A 48 11.70 -8.54 6.86
CA THR A 48 12.78 -8.62 5.87
C THR A 48 13.62 -7.37 5.70
N GLY A 49 13.25 -6.25 6.29
CA GLY A 49 13.87 -4.94 6.04
C GLY A 49 13.54 -4.34 4.67
N MET A 50 12.66 -4.96 3.87
CA MET A 50 12.32 -4.49 2.52
C MET A 50 10.81 -4.53 2.27
N PRO A 51 10.20 -3.50 1.66
CA PRO A 51 8.79 -3.52 1.28
C PRO A 51 8.55 -4.41 0.03
N VAL A 52 7.29 -4.75 -0.24
CA VAL A 52 6.89 -5.54 -1.43
C VAL A 52 6.76 -4.65 -2.66
N THR A 53 6.08 -3.51 -2.51
CA THR A 53 5.76 -2.61 -3.63
C THR A 53 6.67 -1.39 -3.71
N ASN A 54 7.41 -1.11 -2.65
CA ASN A 54 8.31 0.04 -2.51
C ASN A 54 7.60 1.40 -2.73
N LEU A 55 6.35 1.52 -2.25
CA LEU A 55 5.59 2.75 -2.28
C LEU A 55 6.05 3.69 -1.16
N GLU A 56 6.07 5.00 -1.42
CA GLU A 56 6.22 6.01 -0.39
C GLU A 56 4.84 6.33 0.20
N TYR A 57 4.70 6.18 1.51
CA TYR A 57 3.46 6.48 2.23
C TYR A 57 3.59 7.80 2.98
N VAL A 58 2.49 8.58 2.98
CA VAL A 58 2.35 9.79 3.79
C VAL A 58 1.25 9.63 4.82
N ALA A 59 1.41 10.29 5.96
CA ALA A 59 0.47 10.23 7.07
C ALA A 59 -0.68 11.24 6.86
N TRP A 60 -1.77 10.82 6.24
CA TRP A 60 -2.99 11.63 6.12
C TRP A 60 -3.99 11.31 7.23
N LYS A 61 -5.00 12.17 7.40
CA LYS A 61 -6.01 12.09 8.47
C LYS A 61 -6.64 10.71 8.67
N ARG A 62 -6.83 9.96 7.59
CA ARG A 62 -7.46 8.64 7.62
C ARG A 62 -6.44 7.50 7.52
N GLY A 63 -5.16 7.73 7.88
CA GLY A 63 -4.09 6.73 7.89
C GLY A 63 -3.15 6.84 6.70
N PRO A 64 -2.26 5.85 6.48
CA PRO A 64 -1.25 5.87 5.42
C PRO A 64 -1.88 5.94 4.03
N VAL A 65 -1.31 6.81 3.17
CA VAL A 65 -1.69 6.97 1.77
C VAL A 65 -0.42 6.86 0.90
N PRO A 66 -0.40 5.99 -0.13
CA PRO A 66 0.71 5.90 -1.07
C PRO A 66 0.68 7.10 -2.01
N LYS A 67 1.50 8.13 -1.72
CA LYS A 67 1.43 9.45 -2.35
C LYS A 67 1.50 9.38 -3.87
N GLY A 68 2.54 8.76 -4.41
CA GLY A 68 2.72 8.68 -5.87
C GLY A 68 1.59 7.91 -6.57
N LEU A 69 1.08 6.81 -5.97
CA LEU A 69 -0.07 6.10 -6.51
C LEU A 69 -1.34 6.94 -6.44
N HIS A 70 -1.54 7.67 -5.33
CA HIS A 70 -2.70 8.55 -5.18
C HIS A 70 -2.71 9.64 -6.27
N GLU A 71 -1.60 10.31 -6.46
CA GLU A 71 -1.44 11.36 -7.49
C GLU A 71 -1.65 10.80 -8.90
N GLU A 72 -1.15 9.59 -9.17
CA GLU A 72 -1.28 8.94 -10.47
C GLU A 72 -2.72 8.54 -10.84
N ILE A 73 -3.50 8.08 -9.85
CA ILE A 73 -4.86 7.55 -10.10
C ILE A 73 -5.98 8.53 -9.72
N THR A 74 -5.65 9.75 -9.32
CA THR A 74 -6.66 10.73 -8.88
C THR A 74 -6.51 12.03 -9.68
N GLU A 75 -7.57 12.43 -10.37
CA GLU A 75 -7.65 13.71 -11.06
C GLU A 75 -8.89 14.46 -10.57
N GLY A 76 -8.66 15.52 -9.78
CA GLY A 76 -9.75 16.20 -9.06
C GLY A 76 -10.49 15.23 -8.13
N GLU A 77 -11.80 15.07 -8.35
CA GLU A 77 -12.63 14.13 -7.60
C GLU A 77 -12.75 12.74 -8.26
N GLU A 78 -12.15 12.54 -9.43
CA GLU A 78 -12.26 11.31 -10.21
C GLU A 78 -11.12 10.33 -9.92
N LEU A 79 -11.40 9.03 -10.15
CA LEU A 79 -10.38 7.98 -10.16
C LEU A 79 -10.15 7.55 -11.61
N ILE A 80 -8.93 7.76 -12.09
CA ILE A 80 -8.51 7.43 -13.45
C ILE A 80 -7.41 6.38 -13.36
N LEU A 81 -7.66 5.21 -13.91
CA LEU A 81 -6.66 4.15 -13.92
C LEU A 81 -5.68 4.34 -15.08
N PRO A 82 -4.36 4.27 -14.82
CA PRO A 82 -3.34 4.23 -15.86
C PRO A 82 -3.59 3.08 -16.85
N LYS A 83 -3.12 3.25 -18.09
CA LYS A 83 -3.36 2.27 -19.15
C LYS A 83 -2.90 0.85 -18.78
N ASP A 84 -1.76 0.70 -18.15
CA ASP A 84 -1.23 -0.59 -17.69
C ASP A 84 -2.08 -1.23 -16.56
N PHE A 85 -2.86 -0.43 -15.81
CA PHE A 85 -3.80 -0.93 -14.80
C PHE A 85 -5.17 -1.24 -15.38
N SER A 86 -5.63 -0.44 -16.33
CA SER A 86 -7.00 -0.50 -16.87
C SER A 86 -7.34 -1.82 -17.56
N ASP A 87 -6.35 -2.55 -18.06
CA ASP A 87 -6.54 -3.90 -18.62
C ASP A 87 -6.82 -4.97 -17.56
N SER A 88 -6.40 -4.72 -16.33
CA SER A 88 -6.46 -5.67 -15.21
C SER A 88 -7.46 -5.30 -14.12
N LEU A 89 -7.72 -4.00 -13.98
CA LEU A 89 -8.60 -3.41 -12.98
C LEU A 89 -9.67 -2.54 -13.63
N GLY A 90 -10.85 -2.54 -13.05
CA GLY A 90 -11.89 -1.56 -13.27
C GLY A 90 -12.11 -0.74 -12.00
N CYS A 91 -12.90 0.31 -12.13
CA CYS A 91 -13.34 1.12 -11.01
C CYS A 91 -14.83 1.41 -11.17
N ASP A 92 -15.62 1.01 -10.18
CA ASP A 92 -17.04 1.35 -10.11
C ASP A 92 -17.21 2.57 -9.18
N LYS A 93 -18.02 3.53 -9.61
CA LYS A 93 -18.43 4.66 -8.77
C LYS A 93 -19.66 4.25 -7.95
N SER A 94 -19.64 4.60 -6.68
CA SER A 94 -20.80 4.45 -5.80
C SER A 94 -20.95 5.73 -4.98
N GLU A 95 -22.16 6.15 -4.72
CA GLU A 95 -22.45 7.23 -3.81
C GLU A 95 -23.13 6.64 -2.58
N ILE A 96 -22.69 7.07 -1.40
CA ILE A 96 -23.37 6.79 -0.14
C ILE A 96 -23.81 8.11 0.48
N GLU A 97 -25.00 8.11 1.04
CA GLU A 97 -25.47 9.21 1.87
C GLU A 97 -25.12 8.89 3.32
N THR A 98 -24.45 9.83 3.98
CA THR A 98 -24.12 9.72 5.42
C THR A 98 -25.37 10.00 6.26
N GLU A 99 -25.32 9.66 7.54
CA GLU A 99 -26.37 9.98 8.50
C GLU A 99 -26.64 11.51 8.60
N SER A 100 -25.65 12.34 8.24
CA SER A 100 -25.77 13.79 8.14
C SER A 100 -26.36 14.31 6.83
N GLY A 101 -26.73 13.40 5.89
CA GLY A 101 -27.26 13.76 4.56
C GLY A 101 -26.18 14.16 3.53
N GLU A 102 -24.90 14.05 3.89
CA GLU A 102 -23.79 14.33 2.96
C GLU A 102 -23.60 13.16 1.99
N LYS A 103 -23.55 13.45 0.68
CA LYS A 103 -23.24 12.43 -0.34
C LYS A 103 -21.74 12.30 -0.50
N ILE A 104 -21.22 11.11 -0.18
CA ILE A 104 -19.81 10.77 -0.35
C ILE A 104 -19.65 9.85 -1.54
N ARG A 105 -18.82 10.26 -2.50
CA ARG A 105 -18.39 9.38 -3.60
C ARG A 105 -17.38 8.36 -3.12
N MET A 106 -17.61 7.12 -3.50
CA MET A 106 -16.68 6.03 -3.28
C MET A 106 -16.30 5.40 -4.62
N PHE A 107 -15.04 5.02 -4.71
CA PHE A 107 -14.50 4.29 -5.85
C PHE A 107 -14.14 2.87 -5.37
N LEU A 108 -14.72 1.85 -6.00
CA LEU A 108 -14.48 0.45 -5.70
C LEU A 108 -13.67 -0.17 -6.84
N PHE A 109 -12.53 -0.73 -6.51
CA PHE A 109 -11.72 -1.47 -7.48
C PHE A 109 -12.36 -2.81 -7.80
N ARG A 110 -12.38 -3.17 -9.09
CA ARG A 110 -12.86 -4.45 -9.59
C ARG A 110 -11.78 -5.12 -10.42
N HIS A 111 -11.48 -6.37 -10.09
CA HIS A 111 -10.57 -7.16 -10.92
C HIS A 111 -11.25 -7.56 -12.24
N LYS A 112 -10.52 -7.43 -13.34
CA LYS A 112 -10.94 -7.88 -14.69
C LYS A 112 -10.35 -9.24 -15.05
N ARG A 113 -9.32 -9.69 -14.33
CA ARG A 113 -8.63 -10.96 -14.53
C ARG A 113 -8.20 -11.60 -13.21
N LYS A 114 -7.73 -12.83 -13.28
CA LYS A 114 -7.08 -13.49 -12.13
C LYS A 114 -5.72 -12.85 -11.85
N PRO A 115 -5.31 -12.69 -10.55
CA PRO A 115 -4.00 -12.19 -10.19
C PRO A 115 -2.91 -13.20 -10.57
N ASN A 116 -1.77 -12.71 -11.03
CA ASN A 116 -0.58 -13.51 -11.25
C ASN A 116 0.29 -13.55 -9.98
N LEU A 117 0.11 -14.57 -9.15
CA LEU A 117 0.86 -14.71 -7.91
C LEU A 117 2.33 -15.12 -8.10
N LYS A 118 2.75 -15.51 -9.30
CA LYS A 118 4.14 -15.91 -9.58
C LYS A 118 5.13 -14.75 -9.49
N VAL A 119 4.65 -13.51 -9.51
CA VAL A 119 5.49 -12.31 -9.33
C VAL A 119 5.96 -12.11 -7.88
N PHE A 120 5.33 -12.80 -6.94
CA PHE A 120 5.62 -12.73 -5.51
C PHE A 120 6.44 -13.93 -5.04
N SER A 121 7.39 -13.69 -4.15
CA SER A 121 8.06 -14.78 -3.43
C SER A 121 7.05 -15.54 -2.53
N PRO A 122 7.38 -16.77 -2.07
CA PRO A 122 6.52 -17.50 -1.16
C PRO A 122 6.12 -16.72 0.10
N ARG A 123 7.06 -15.96 0.68
CA ARG A 123 6.81 -15.09 1.84
C ARG A 123 5.84 -13.97 1.50
N GLN A 124 6.05 -13.27 0.38
CA GLN A 124 5.16 -12.21 -0.09
C GLN A 124 3.75 -12.74 -0.35
N GLN A 125 3.61 -13.93 -0.94
CA GLN A 125 2.32 -14.57 -1.15
C GLN A 125 1.61 -14.92 0.17
N ARG A 126 2.35 -15.36 1.20
CA ARG A 126 1.80 -15.64 2.53
C ARG A 126 1.24 -14.36 3.15
N ILE A 127 2.05 -13.29 3.22
CA ILE A 127 1.62 -12.01 3.80
C ILE A 127 0.45 -11.41 3.02
N LEU A 128 0.48 -11.44 1.68
CA LEU A 128 -0.61 -10.97 0.83
C LEU A 128 -1.95 -11.69 1.15
N LYS A 129 -1.90 -13.01 1.36
CA LYS A 129 -3.08 -13.81 1.73
C LYS A 129 -3.56 -13.49 3.13
N GLU A 130 -2.66 -13.38 4.10
CA GLU A 130 -2.98 -13.02 5.50
C GLU A 130 -3.65 -11.65 5.57
N VAL A 131 -3.09 -10.63 4.91
CA VAL A 131 -3.68 -9.28 4.84
C VAL A 131 -5.08 -9.34 4.23
N ALA A 132 -5.25 -10.04 3.10
CA ALA A 132 -6.55 -10.15 2.47
C ALA A 132 -7.59 -10.86 3.37
N GLU A 133 -7.19 -11.87 4.14
CA GLU A 133 -8.12 -12.60 5.03
C GLU A 133 -8.50 -11.76 6.25
N ILE A 134 -7.55 -11.04 6.86
CA ILE A 134 -7.81 -10.12 7.99
C ILE A 134 -8.81 -9.04 7.60
N TYR A 135 -8.64 -8.44 6.42
CA TYR A 135 -9.47 -7.33 5.96
C TYR A 135 -10.63 -7.73 5.04
N LYS A 136 -10.91 -9.02 4.90
CA LYS A 136 -11.90 -9.57 3.95
C LYS A 136 -13.27 -8.91 4.03
N TYR A 137 -13.75 -8.68 5.23
CA TYR A 137 -15.05 -8.07 5.52
C TYR A 137 -14.95 -6.70 6.20
N ALA A 138 -13.73 -6.21 6.44
CA ALA A 138 -13.52 -4.94 7.10
C ALA A 138 -13.99 -3.76 6.25
N THR A 139 -14.45 -2.73 6.91
CA THR A 139 -14.74 -1.42 6.31
C THR A 139 -13.46 -0.59 6.22
N ALA A 140 -13.45 0.43 5.35
CA ALA A 140 -12.33 1.38 5.27
C ALA A 140 -12.11 2.13 6.60
N THR A 141 -13.18 2.32 7.39
CA THR A 141 -13.12 2.94 8.73
C THR A 141 -12.40 2.03 9.73
N GLU A 142 -12.71 0.74 9.75
CA GLU A 142 -12.02 -0.23 10.60
C GLU A 142 -10.55 -0.38 10.24
N ALA A 143 -10.24 -0.45 8.93
CA ALA A 143 -8.87 -0.47 8.46
C ALA A 143 -8.09 0.82 8.81
N SER A 144 -8.78 1.98 8.77
CA SER A 144 -8.22 3.25 9.23
C SER A 144 -7.91 3.22 10.72
N LYS A 145 -8.85 2.78 11.56
CA LYS A 145 -8.64 2.62 13.01
C LYS A 145 -7.45 1.70 13.31
N ALA A 146 -7.35 0.57 12.64
CA ALA A 146 -6.22 -0.36 12.80
C ALA A 146 -4.87 0.31 12.48
N SER A 147 -4.79 1.17 11.46
CA SER A 147 -3.56 1.90 11.13
C SER A 147 -3.19 2.99 12.16
N HIS A 148 -4.14 3.40 13.00
CA HIS A 148 -3.96 4.42 14.05
C HIS A 148 -3.62 3.82 15.42
N GLU A 149 -3.51 2.51 15.54
CA GLU A 149 -3.16 1.86 16.80
C GLU A 149 -1.79 2.31 17.33
N PRO A 150 -1.60 2.34 18.65
CA PRO A 150 -0.31 2.65 19.26
C PRO A 150 0.80 1.73 18.72
N GLY A 151 1.95 2.31 18.38
CA GLY A 151 3.10 1.57 17.85
C GLY A 151 3.12 1.39 16.34
N LYS A 152 2.04 1.65 15.63
CA LYS A 152 2.00 1.64 14.17
C LYS A 152 2.81 2.81 13.56
N PRO A 153 3.41 2.65 12.37
CA PRO A 153 4.22 3.68 11.72
C PRO A 153 3.48 5.01 11.56
N TRP A 154 2.21 4.99 11.15
CA TRP A 154 1.40 6.19 11.03
C TRP A 154 1.31 6.96 12.37
N THR A 155 1.01 6.26 13.46
CA THR A 155 0.90 6.87 14.80
C THR A 155 2.24 7.44 15.27
N LYS A 156 3.35 6.76 15.00
CA LYS A 156 4.70 7.25 15.32
C LYS A 156 5.01 8.52 14.52
N THR A 157 4.68 8.54 13.21
CA THR A 157 4.88 9.72 12.35
C THR A 157 4.09 10.93 12.85
N ILE A 158 2.79 10.75 13.17
CA ILE A 158 1.96 11.84 13.70
C ILE A 158 2.49 12.34 15.06
N LYS A 159 2.93 11.45 15.94
CA LYS A 159 3.54 11.84 17.22
C LYS A 159 4.86 12.61 17.05
N LYS A 160 5.67 12.22 16.07
CA LYS A 160 6.98 12.83 15.81
C LYS A 160 6.88 14.23 15.22
N TYR A 161 5.96 14.43 14.29
CA TYR A 161 5.89 15.69 13.53
C TYR A 161 4.67 16.56 13.88
N GLY A 162 3.67 16.02 14.58
CA GLY A 162 2.49 16.75 15.04
C GLY A 162 1.54 17.20 13.93
N ARG A 163 1.71 16.72 12.71
CA ARG A 163 0.93 17.13 11.53
C ARG A 163 0.74 16.01 10.53
N GLU A 164 -0.22 16.19 9.62
CA GLU A 164 -0.46 15.32 8.48
C GLU A 164 0.44 15.70 7.28
N GLY A 165 0.66 14.74 6.40
CA GLY A 165 1.38 14.94 5.14
C GLY A 165 2.86 14.55 5.18
N ASP A 166 3.41 14.25 6.36
CA ASP A 166 4.79 13.80 6.47
C ASP A 166 4.94 12.34 5.99
N VAL A 167 6.13 12.04 5.46
CA VAL A 167 6.47 10.69 4.98
C VAL A 167 6.57 9.74 6.17
N ILE A 168 5.93 8.59 6.03
CA ILE A 168 6.00 7.50 6.99
C ILE A 168 7.27 6.70 6.74
N ASP A 169 8.16 6.65 7.74
CA ASP A 169 9.36 5.85 7.66
C ASP A 169 9.02 4.36 7.89
N TYR A 170 9.47 3.49 6.99
CA TYR A 170 9.34 2.05 7.16
C TYR A 170 10.05 1.51 8.40
N ILE A 171 11.16 2.14 8.81
CA ILE A 171 11.90 1.80 10.03
C ILE A 171 11.03 1.88 11.29
N ASP A 172 10.00 2.72 11.27
CA ASP A 172 9.04 2.83 12.38
C ASP A 172 8.16 1.58 12.56
N GLN A 173 8.11 0.68 11.56
CA GLN A 173 7.44 -0.63 11.71
C GLN A 173 8.23 -1.57 12.60
N LEU A 174 9.56 -1.45 12.64
CA LEU A 174 10.41 -2.38 13.37
C LEU A 174 10.29 -2.20 14.89
N THR A 175 10.31 -3.35 15.57
CA THR A 175 10.31 -3.49 17.02
C THR A 175 11.53 -4.30 17.47
N GLU A 176 11.77 -4.41 18.77
CA GLU A 176 12.83 -5.27 19.32
C GLU A 176 12.61 -6.78 19.01
N LYS A 177 11.38 -7.15 18.65
CA LYS A 177 11.00 -8.53 18.29
C LYS A 177 11.11 -8.81 16.80
N SER A 178 11.37 -7.79 15.98
CA SER A 178 11.50 -7.95 14.53
C SER A 178 12.75 -8.79 14.22
N PRO A 179 12.68 -9.71 13.24
CA PRO A 179 13.84 -10.53 12.83
C PRO A 179 15.01 -9.73 12.27
N VAL A 180 14.74 -8.51 11.82
CA VAL A 180 15.71 -7.57 11.23
C VAL A 180 15.83 -6.36 12.15
N SER A 181 17.05 -5.96 12.48
CA SER A 181 17.32 -4.75 13.25
C SER A 181 17.10 -3.49 12.40
N LYS A 182 16.93 -2.34 13.07
CA LYS A 182 16.79 -1.06 12.36
C LYS A 182 18.04 -0.72 11.54
N GLN A 183 19.22 -1.05 12.05
CA GLN A 183 20.48 -0.81 11.35
C GLN A 183 20.55 -1.63 10.07
N GLU A 184 20.33 -2.96 10.15
CA GLU A 184 20.34 -3.84 8.97
C GLU A 184 19.32 -3.39 7.92
N ALA A 185 18.10 -3.05 8.34
CA ALA A 185 17.07 -2.59 7.41
C ALA A 185 17.48 -1.25 6.74
N THR A 186 18.11 -0.33 7.46
CA THR A 186 18.60 0.92 6.90
C THR A 186 19.69 0.65 5.85
N GLU A 187 20.69 -0.18 6.18
CA GLU A 187 21.75 -0.57 5.25
C GLU A 187 21.19 -1.23 3.98
N MET A 188 20.26 -2.16 4.12
CA MET A 188 19.59 -2.81 2.98
C MET A 188 18.84 -1.81 2.09
N MET A 189 18.14 -0.84 2.67
CA MET A 189 17.43 0.19 1.91
C MET A 189 18.40 1.14 1.19
N GLU A 190 19.50 1.52 1.81
CA GLU A 190 20.54 2.36 1.21
C GLU A 190 21.23 1.64 0.06
N GLU A 191 21.60 0.38 0.22
CA GLU A 191 22.16 -0.45 -0.85
C GLU A 191 21.20 -0.58 -2.03
N ALA A 192 19.91 -0.83 -1.76
CA ALA A 192 18.89 -0.92 -2.80
C ALA A 192 18.72 0.41 -3.56
N LYS A 193 18.76 1.55 -2.86
CA LYS A 193 18.72 2.88 -3.49
C LYS A 193 19.97 3.15 -4.33
N ALA A 194 21.15 2.85 -3.78
CA ALA A 194 22.44 3.02 -4.48
C ALA A 194 22.47 2.16 -5.76
N PHE A 195 22.03 0.92 -5.66
CA PHE A 195 21.90 0.03 -6.81
C PHE A 195 21.01 0.63 -7.90
N LEU A 196 19.82 1.10 -7.55
CA LEU A 196 18.88 1.71 -8.51
C LEU A 196 19.46 2.98 -9.16
N ASN A 197 20.17 3.82 -8.41
CA ASN A 197 20.77 5.05 -8.92
C ASN A 197 21.94 4.78 -9.87
N ASN A 198 22.79 3.80 -9.61
CA ASN A 198 23.92 3.45 -10.46
C ASN A 198 23.51 2.86 -11.81
N TYR A 199 22.28 2.39 -11.96
CA TYR A 199 21.72 1.86 -13.20
C TYR A 199 20.78 2.84 -13.93
N GLN A 200 20.64 4.10 -13.44
CA GLN A 200 19.86 5.15 -14.10
C GLN A 200 20.72 6.08 -14.98
N GLN A 201 22.05 5.91 -14.97
CA GLN A 201 22.97 6.55 -15.89
C GLN A 201 23.22 5.60 -17.08
#